data_4676ca4cc2509245952e7da13e0d773d
#
_entry.id   4676ca4cc2509245952e7da13e0d773d
#
_cell.length_a   1.000
_cell.length_b   1.000
_cell.length_c   1.000
_cell.angle_alpha   90.00
_cell.angle_beta   90.00
_cell.angle_gamma   90.00
#
_symmetry.space_group_name_H-M   'P 1'
#
loop_
_entity.id
_entity.type
_entity.pdbx_description
1 polymer ?
#
loop_
_entity_poly.entity_id
_entity_poly.type
_entity_poly.pdbx_seq_one_letter_code
_entity_poly.pdbx_strand_id
1 'polypeptide(L)'
;MNQNFAAIILGGTGQVGGAVVAELLAIPECREVVMVTRKPMTARSRVRNVVLDTGAPDFAEQTATLASEVFSQGPASAVSCVGVGSGSMRWSEEELKRLELGVVGAFARGCHDAGIAQFCLLSAVGGTARSRF
;
A
#
# COMPACT_ATOMS: atom_id res chain seq x y z
N MET A 1 -24.18 0.93 -13.61
CA MET A 1 -24.34 0.84 -12.15
C MET A 1 -23.03 1.17 -11.49
N ASN A 2 -23.00 2.20 -10.66
CA ASN A 2 -21.77 2.59 -9.97
C ASN A 2 -21.47 1.60 -8.86
N GLN A 3 -20.28 1.00 -8.93
CA GLN A 3 -19.78 0.16 -7.85
C GLN A 3 -18.78 0.97 -7.06
N ASN A 4 -19.10 1.22 -5.80
CA ASN A 4 -18.15 1.85 -4.90
C ASN A 4 -17.01 0.88 -4.58
N PHE A 5 -15.82 1.43 -4.45
CA PHE A 5 -14.63 0.64 -4.14
C PHE A 5 -13.87 1.26 -2.97
N ALA A 6 -13.08 0.44 -2.31
CA ALA A 6 -12.11 0.90 -1.33
C ALA A 6 -10.71 0.77 -1.91
N ALA A 7 -9.80 1.60 -1.43
CA ALA A 7 -8.38 1.50 -1.77
C ALA A 7 -7.58 1.25 -0.49
N ILE A 8 -6.71 0.24 -0.51
CA ILE A 8 -5.81 -0.07 0.59
C ILE A 8 -4.43 0.39 0.16
N ILE A 9 -3.83 1.31 0.92
CA ILE A 9 -2.59 1.98 0.51
C ILE A 9 -1.49 1.75 1.54
N LEU A 10 -0.35 1.28 1.05
CA LEU A 10 0.91 1.28 1.79
C LEU A 10 1.77 2.43 1.27
N GLY A 11 2.38 3.19 2.16
CA GLY A 11 3.23 4.32 1.76
C GLY A 11 2.46 5.58 1.43
N GLY A 12 1.23 5.72 1.95
CA GLY A 12 0.37 6.88 1.66
C GLY A 12 0.82 8.18 2.30
N THR A 13 1.80 8.15 3.21
CA THR A 13 2.32 9.35 3.86
C THR A 13 3.44 10.02 3.09
N GLY A 14 3.99 9.36 2.07
CA GLY A 14 5.03 9.92 1.24
C GLY A 14 4.49 10.92 0.22
N GLN A 15 5.38 11.51 -0.55
CA GLN A 15 5.02 12.53 -1.53
C GLN A 15 4.09 11.98 -2.60
N VAL A 16 4.45 10.86 -3.22
CA VAL A 16 3.63 10.24 -4.26
C VAL A 16 2.37 9.64 -3.64
N GLY A 17 2.52 8.95 -2.51
CA GLY A 17 1.38 8.33 -1.82
C GLY A 17 0.35 9.35 -1.39
N GLY A 18 0.79 10.51 -0.89
CA GLY A 18 -0.11 11.59 -0.53
C GLY A 18 -0.91 12.10 -1.71
N ALA A 19 -0.27 12.22 -2.88
CA ALA A 19 -0.95 12.63 -4.10
C ALA A 19 -1.98 11.57 -4.54
N VAL A 20 -1.64 10.31 -4.44
CA VAL A 20 -2.56 9.20 -4.77
C VAL A 20 -3.78 9.24 -3.84
N VAL A 21 -3.57 9.42 -2.54
CA VAL A 21 -4.68 9.54 -1.59
C VAL A 21 -5.59 10.71 -1.96
N ALA A 22 -5.01 11.87 -2.28
CA ALA A 22 -5.80 13.05 -2.66
C ALA A 22 -6.65 12.77 -3.91
N GLU A 23 -6.07 12.12 -4.91
CA GLU A 23 -6.81 11.78 -6.14
C GLU A 23 -7.93 10.77 -5.85
N LEU A 24 -7.67 9.78 -5.02
CA LEU A 24 -8.71 8.80 -4.66
C LEU A 24 -9.86 9.45 -3.92
N LEU A 25 -9.56 10.38 -3.03
CA LEU A 25 -10.61 11.11 -2.28
C LEU A 25 -11.44 12.03 -3.19
N ALA A 26 -10.91 12.40 -4.35
CA ALA A 26 -11.65 13.18 -5.35
C ALA A 26 -12.60 12.31 -6.18
N ILE A 27 -12.47 10.98 -6.12
CA ILE A 27 -13.34 10.05 -6.85
C ILE A 27 -14.57 9.74 -6.00
N PRO A 28 -15.78 10.12 -6.45
CA PRO A 28 -16.98 9.87 -5.65
C PRO A 28 -17.23 8.39 -5.33
N GLU A 29 -16.85 7.49 -6.24
CA GLU A 29 -17.05 6.04 -6.10
C GLU A 29 -16.07 5.40 -5.11
N CYS A 30 -15.01 6.11 -4.71
CA CYS A 30 -14.11 5.63 -3.68
C CYS A 30 -14.77 5.81 -2.31
N ARG A 31 -15.27 4.71 -1.73
CA ARG A 31 -16.00 4.77 -0.47
C ARG A 31 -15.09 5.05 0.72
N GLU A 32 -13.87 4.54 0.68
CA GLU A 32 -12.86 4.82 1.71
C GLU A 32 -11.46 4.53 1.20
N VAL A 33 -10.49 5.21 1.81
CA VAL A 33 -9.07 4.94 1.64
C VAL A 33 -8.57 4.36 2.95
N VAL A 34 -8.04 3.14 2.92
CA VAL A 34 -7.48 2.47 4.09
C VAL A 34 -5.97 2.61 4.01
N MET A 35 -5.41 3.43 4.89
CA MET A 35 -3.97 3.69 4.92
C MET A 35 -3.30 2.79 5.96
N VAL A 36 -2.38 1.95 5.50
CA VAL A 36 -1.54 1.14 6.38
C VAL A 36 -0.29 1.94 6.70
N THR A 37 -0.11 2.28 7.96
CA THR A 37 1.02 3.11 8.42
C THR A 37 1.66 2.49 9.65
N ARG A 38 2.88 2.91 9.94
CA ARG A 38 3.57 2.49 11.16
C ARG A 38 3.21 3.34 12.35
N LYS A 39 2.71 4.56 12.12
CA LYS A 39 2.36 5.52 13.18
C LYS A 39 0.95 6.04 12.96
N PRO A 40 0.22 6.38 14.03
CA PRO A 40 -1.11 6.97 13.89
C PRO A 40 -1.05 8.28 13.12
N MET A 41 -2.12 8.56 12.38
CA MET A 41 -2.29 9.80 11.63
C MET A 41 -3.53 10.53 12.10
N THR A 42 -3.57 11.84 11.80
CA THR A 42 -4.77 12.66 12.06
C THR A 42 -5.95 12.10 11.27
N ALA A 43 -7.10 12.00 11.93
CA ALA A 43 -8.32 11.50 11.31
C ALA A 43 -8.77 12.42 10.17
N ARG A 44 -9.24 11.81 9.08
CA ARG A 44 -9.81 12.50 7.91
C ARG A 44 -11.06 11.77 7.46
N SER A 45 -11.98 12.54 6.85
CA SER A 45 -13.18 11.96 6.26
C SER A 45 -12.80 10.94 5.18
N ARG A 46 -13.45 9.79 5.20
CA ARG A 46 -13.25 8.68 4.26
C ARG A 46 -11.84 8.06 4.28
N VAL A 47 -11.00 8.44 5.24
CA VAL A 47 -9.68 7.82 5.42
C VAL A 47 -9.70 7.04 6.73
N ARG A 48 -9.43 5.75 6.64
CA ARG A 48 -9.23 4.88 7.80
C ARG A 48 -7.75 4.60 7.92
N ASN A 49 -7.16 4.95 9.04
CA ASN A 49 -5.76 4.68 9.32
C ASN A 49 -5.64 3.39 10.13
N VAL A 50 -4.91 2.43 9.61
CA VAL A 50 -4.63 1.17 10.30
C VAL A 50 -3.14 1.11 10.58
N VAL A 51 -2.78 1.07 11.86
CA VAL A 51 -1.38 1.05 12.28
C VAL A 51 -0.94 -0.41 12.38
N LEU A 52 0.03 -0.78 11.55
CA LEU A 52 0.62 -2.11 11.54
C LEU A 52 2.14 -1.99 11.59
N ASP A 53 2.78 -2.96 12.23
CA ASP A 53 4.23 -3.06 12.21
C ASP A 53 4.65 -3.75 10.91
N THR A 54 5.16 -2.97 9.98
CA THR A 54 5.58 -3.49 8.66
C THR A 54 6.81 -4.39 8.76
N GLY A 55 7.53 -4.35 9.87
CA GLY A 55 8.67 -5.22 10.11
C GLY A 55 8.30 -6.51 10.86
N ALA A 56 7.04 -6.68 11.25
CA ALA A 56 6.63 -7.87 11.98
C ALA A 56 6.67 -9.11 11.07
N PRO A 57 7.07 -10.29 11.62
CA PRO A 57 7.11 -11.51 10.81
C PRO A 57 5.76 -11.91 10.22
N ASP A 58 4.66 -11.50 10.84
CA ASP A 58 3.30 -11.81 10.41
C ASP A 58 2.62 -10.63 9.70
N PHE A 59 3.40 -9.68 9.17
CA PHE A 59 2.82 -8.52 8.49
C PHE A 59 1.93 -8.95 7.31
N ALA A 60 2.33 -9.98 6.55
CA ALA A 60 1.52 -10.47 5.43
C ALA A 60 0.18 -11.01 5.92
N GLU A 61 0.15 -11.74 7.04
CA GLU A 61 -1.07 -12.29 7.60
C GLU A 61 -1.98 -11.19 8.17
N GLN A 62 -1.39 -10.18 8.81
CA GLN A 62 -2.15 -9.03 9.30
C GLN A 62 -2.75 -8.25 8.14
N THR A 63 -1.99 -8.09 7.05
CA THR A 63 -2.48 -7.45 5.84
C THR A 63 -3.63 -8.25 5.23
N ALA A 64 -3.51 -9.58 5.16
CA ALA A 64 -4.57 -10.43 4.63
C ALA A 64 -5.86 -10.31 5.44
N THR A 65 -5.75 -10.26 6.76
CA THR A 65 -6.90 -10.08 7.65
C THR A 65 -7.59 -8.73 7.38
N LEU A 66 -6.81 -7.66 7.29
CA LEU A 66 -7.33 -6.33 7.00
C LEU A 66 -7.98 -6.28 5.61
N ALA A 67 -7.29 -6.80 4.60
CA ALA A 67 -7.77 -6.77 3.24
C ALA A 67 -9.05 -7.61 3.08
N SER A 68 -9.15 -8.74 3.77
CA SER A 68 -10.37 -9.56 3.76
C SER A 68 -11.55 -8.80 4.36
N GLU A 69 -11.32 -8.09 5.46
CA GLU A 69 -12.37 -7.27 6.08
C GLU A 69 -12.84 -6.18 5.12
N VAL A 70 -11.89 -5.48 4.49
CA VAL A 70 -12.23 -4.41 3.55
C VAL A 70 -12.98 -4.98 2.34
N PHE A 71 -12.51 -6.09 1.78
CA PHE A 71 -13.13 -6.72 0.62
C PHE A 71 -14.54 -7.24 0.94
N SER A 72 -14.78 -7.64 2.19
CA SER A 72 -16.12 -8.13 2.57
C SER A 72 -17.19 -7.04 2.46
N GLN A 73 -16.79 -5.79 2.45
CA GLN A 73 -17.69 -4.64 2.30
C GLN A 73 -17.93 -4.26 0.84
N GLY A 74 -17.23 -4.86 -0.10
CA GLY A 74 -17.34 -4.58 -1.52
C GLY A 74 -16.00 -4.56 -2.22
N PRO A 75 -15.97 -4.21 -3.51
CA PRO A 75 -14.72 -4.20 -4.28
C PRO A 75 -13.63 -3.37 -3.62
N ALA A 76 -12.40 -3.83 -3.76
CA ALA A 76 -11.24 -3.15 -3.20
C ALA A 76 -10.03 -3.32 -4.13
N SER A 77 -9.19 -2.29 -4.16
CA SER A 77 -7.90 -2.30 -4.86
C SER A 77 -6.80 -2.00 -3.87
N ALA A 78 -5.61 -2.46 -4.13
CA ALA A 78 -4.47 -2.19 -3.27
C ALA A 78 -3.39 -1.45 -4.06
N VAL A 79 -2.69 -0.54 -3.38
CA VAL A 79 -1.64 0.29 -3.99
C VAL A 79 -0.46 0.35 -3.03
N SER A 80 0.73 0.11 -3.54
CA SER A 80 1.96 0.38 -2.79
C SER A 80 2.68 1.57 -3.40
N CYS A 81 2.82 2.62 -2.59
CA CYS A 81 3.58 3.82 -2.96
C CYS A 81 4.88 3.91 -2.16
N VAL A 82 5.35 2.78 -1.64
CA VAL A 82 6.59 2.75 -0.87
C VAL A 82 7.77 3.01 -1.79
N GLY A 83 8.63 3.92 -1.38
CA GLY A 83 9.85 4.24 -2.09
C GLY A 83 10.72 5.11 -1.21
N VAL A 84 11.98 5.23 -1.57
CA VAL A 84 12.95 6.03 -0.83
C VAL A 84 13.33 7.32 -1.56
N GLY A 85 12.74 7.54 -2.75
CA GLY A 85 12.97 8.75 -3.54
C GLY A 85 14.45 8.96 -3.83
N SER A 86 14.90 10.19 -3.72
CA SER A 86 16.31 10.52 -3.90
C SER A 86 17.19 9.90 -2.82
N GLY A 87 16.62 9.47 -1.71
CA GLY A 87 17.34 8.79 -0.64
C GLY A 87 17.82 7.39 -1.03
N SER A 88 17.33 6.82 -2.14
CA SER A 88 17.69 5.47 -2.57
C SER A 88 19.20 5.32 -2.81
N MET A 89 19.88 6.41 -3.16
CA MET A 89 21.32 6.41 -3.37
C MET A 89 22.11 6.16 -2.08
N ARG A 90 21.50 6.37 -0.93
CA ARG A 90 22.13 6.19 0.38
C ARG A 90 21.84 4.83 0.99
N TRP A 91 20.96 4.06 0.37
CA TRP A 91 20.55 2.77 0.90
C TRP A 91 21.42 1.67 0.32
N SER A 92 21.77 0.69 1.13
CA SER A 92 22.45 -0.50 0.64
C SER A 92 21.48 -1.36 -0.17
N GLU A 93 22.05 -2.24 -0.99
CA GLU A 93 21.26 -3.21 -1.74
C GLU A 93 20.40 -4.09 -0.81
N GLU A 94 20.97 -4.51 0.32
CA GLU A 94 20.25 -5.33 1.29
C GLU A 94 19.08 -4.58 1.92
N GLU A 95 19.28 -3.30 2.24
CA GLU A 95 18.20 -2.48 2.79
C GLU A 95 17.07 -2.31 1.80
N LEU A 96 17.40 -2.05 0.53
CA LEU A 96 16.39 -1.94 -0.53
C LEU A 96 15.63 -3.25 -0.72
N LYS A 97 16.33 -4.39 -0.68
CA LYS A 97 15.68 -5.70 -0.80
C LYS A 97 14.76 -5.95 0.39
N ARG A 98 15.16 -5.59 1.60
CA ARG A 98 14.31 -5.75 2.78
C ARG A 98 13.04 -4.93 2.66
N LEU A 99 13.14 -3.72 2.15
CA LEU A 99 11.97 -2.88 1.94
C LEU A 99 11.08 -3.45 0.84
N GLU A 100 11.64 -3.73 -0.33
CA GLU A 100 10.85 -4.14 -1.49
C GLU A 100 10.33 -5.57 -1.37
N LEU A 101 11.17 -6.51 -0.96
CA LEU A 101 10.77 -7.91 -0.87
C LEU A 101 10.12 -8.22 0.49
N GLY A 102 10.62 -7.61 1.55
CA GLY A 102 10.09 -7.86 2.89
C GLY A 102 8.79 -7.14 3.16
N VAL A 103 8.76 -5.83 2.94
CA VAL A 103 7.59 -5.02 3.28
C VAL A 103 6.58 -5.01 2.14
N VAL A 104 7.01 -4.58 0.96
CA VAL A 104 6.10 -4.46 -0.20
C VAL A 104 5.62 -5.83 -0.64
N GLY A 105 6.52 -6.82 -0.68
CA GLY A 105 6.17 -8.19 -1.04
C GLY A 105 5.17 -8.82 -0.07
N ALA A 106 5.36 -8.58 1.24
CA ALA A 106 4.43 -9.09 2.25
C ALA A 106 3.05 -8.42 2.13
N PHE A 107 3.04 -7.13 1.87
CA PHE A 107 1.78 -6.41 1.65
C PHE A 107 1.05 -6.96 0.41
N ALA A 108 1.76 -7.13 -0.70
CA ALA A 108 1.18 -7.67 -1.93
C ALA A 108 0.64 -9.08 -1.71
N ARG A 109 1.40 -9.94 -1.01
CA ARG A 109 0.97 -11.31 -0.72
C ARG A 109 -0.28 -11.33 0.15
N GLY A 110 -0.33 -10.49 1.18
CA GLY A 110 -1.51 -10.40 2.04
C GLY A 110 -2.75 -9.98 1.28
N CYS A 111 -2.63 -8.98 0.41
CA CYS A 111 -3.73 -8.52 -0.42
C CYS A 111 -4.18 -9.62 -1.40
N HIS A 112 -3.23 -10.30 -2.01
CA HIS A 112 -3.52 -11.41 -2.93
C HIS A 112 -4.26 -12.53 -2.21
N ASP A 113 -3.79 -12.92 -1.03
CA ASP A 113 -4.39 -14.00 -0.25
C ASP A 113 -5.82 -13.65 0.19
N ALA A 114 -6.12 -12.38 0.35
CA ALA A 114 -7.48 -11.92 0.69
C ALA A 114 -8.42 -11.85 -0.52
N GLY A 115 -7.90 -12.07 -1.73
CA GLY A 115 -8.70 -12.05 -2.95
C GLY A 115 -8.74 -10.71 -3.66
N ILE A 116 -7.88 -9.76 -3.28
CA ILE A 116 -7.76 -8.48 -3.98
C ILE A 116 -7.18 -8.75 -5.37
N ALA A 117 -7.96 -8.43 -6.41
CA ALA A 117 -7.59 -8.73 -7.79
C ALA A 117 -6.74 -7.66 -8.45
N GLN A 118 -6.78 -6.43 -7.94
CA GLN A 118 -6.05 -5.31 -8.54
C GLN A 118 -5.02 -4.77 -7.56
N PHE A 119 -3.77 -4.77 -7.99
CA PHE A 119 -2.66 -4.28 -7.21
C PHE A 119 -1.79 -3.37 -8.08
N CYS A 120 -1.59 -2.12 -7.63
CA CYS A 120 -0.72 -1.16 -8.29
C CYS A 120 0.55 -1.01 -7.49
N LEU A 121 1.67 -1.06 -8.16
CA LEU A 121 2.98 -0.92 -7.55
C LEU A 121 3.70 0.29 -8.12
N LEU A 122 4.13 1.20 -7.24
CA LEU A 122 5.01 2.28 -7.64
C LEU A 122 6.40 1.70 -7.92
N SER A 123 6.89 1.91 -9.13
CA SER A 123 8.17 1.40 -9.57
C SER A 123 9.03 2.53 -10.14
N ALA A 124 10.33 2.30 -10.21
CA ALA A 124 11.24 3.27 -10.82
C ALA A 124 11.23 3.13 -12.34
N VAL A 125 11.44 4.26 -13.04
CA VAL A 125 11.65 4.25 -14.49
C VAL A 125 12.90 3.43 -14.79
N GLY A 126 12.78 2.49 -15.72
CA GLY A 126 13.88 1.61 -16.08
C GLY A 126 14.03 0.40 -15.17
N GLY A 127 13.12 0.22 -14.18
CA GLY A 127 13.14 -0.95 -13.32
C GLY A 127 12.82 -2.22 -14.11
N THR A 128 13.66 -3.25 -13.98
CA THR A 128 13.47 -4.55 -14.65
C THR A 128 13.94 -5.64 -13.71
N ALA A 129 13.61 -6.90 -14.05
CA ALA A 129 14.11 -8.04 -13.28
C ALA A 129 15.64 -8.16 -13.32
N ARG A 130 16.30 -7.47 -14.26
CA ARG A 130 17.75 -7.44 -14.39
C ARG A 130 18.38 -6.21 -13.74
N SER A 131 17.56 -5.29 -13.25
CA SER A 131 18.04 -4.10 -12.58
C SER A 131 18.77 -4.49 -11.30
N ARG A 132 19.81 -3.71 -10.95
CA ARG A 132 20.51 -3.89 -9.68
C ARG A 132 19.76 -3.29 -8.50
N PHE A 133 18.74 -2.53 -8.78
CA PHE A 133 17.92 -1.89 -7.76
C PHE A 133 16.46 -2.15 -7.97
#